data_932141487a57cc86f05abd8a407c0013
#
_entry.id   932141487a57cc86f05abd8a407c0013
#
_cell.length_a   1.000
_cell.length_b   1.000
_cell.length_c   1.000
_cell.angle_alpha   90.00
_cell.angle_beta   90.00
_cell.angle_gamma   90.00
#
_symmetry.space_group_name_H-M   'P 1'
#
loop_
_entity.id
_entity.type
_entity.pdbx_description
1 polymer ?
#
loop_
_entity_poly.entity_id
_entity_poly.type
_entity_poly.pdbx_seq_one_letter_code
_entity_poly.pdbx_strand_id
1 'polypeptide(L)'
;MVFALAYGGNQFSPLLLLYRQREGYSQVAVDLLFAAYIVGIIPGFLICGPLSDRFGRKPVLLAGAVLGIVGSAVLGLGATSLPLLAVGRLVSGASVAAAMVVGSSWIKELSEAMPGPVAARRASLTLTAGFGLGPAVAGAIAQWGPAPTRLPYAIHVVLTLLCGVVLLTARETRSPGPLHLRLPGRVRGSFLGVVLPAAPWVFGCASVAFAVTPAVLVARLGGDAIAYATLLAVVALLFGAAVQPLAPRIGAATGGRQLAVGLTVALVGLLGAALVAELQQPWLGVPVAAVLGTGYGICLVSGLTEVQRIAPPEELAALTAVYYSATYLGFLLPVLLAALSALAPEPLLLLLVAALCAGSLAAVLRNTATTEAD
;
A
#
# COMPACT_ATOMS: atom_id res chain seq x y z
N MET A 1 -17.24 -5.54 -3.26
CA MET A 1 -16.72 -5.22 -1.92
C MET A 1 -15.22 -4.96 -1.92
N VAL A 2 -14.34 -5.88 -2.34
CA VAL A 2 -12.86 -5.68 -2.32
C VAL A 2 -12.44 -4.37 -2.98
N PHE A 3 -12.99 -4.05 -4.15
CA PHE A 3 -12.80 -2.77 -4.81
C PHE A 3 -13.15 -1.56 -3.92
N ALA A 4 -14.30 -1.60 -3.25
CA ALA A 4 -14.76 -0.49 -2.43
C ALA A 4 -13.83 -0.24 -1.24
N LEU A 5 -13.42 -1.32 -0.53
CA LEU A 5 -12.52 -1.19 0.61
C LEU A 5 -11.11 -0.73 0.19
N ALA A 6 -10.61 -1.22 -0.96
CA ALA A 6 -9.35 -0.76 -1.52
C ALA A 6 -9.41 0.72 -1.94
N TYR A 7 -10.54 1.16 -2.53
CA TYR A 7 -10.80 2.56 -2.85
C TYR A 7 -10.69 3.45 -1.60
N GLY A 8 -11.34 3.05 -0.49
CA GLY A 8 -11.28 3.76 0.79
C GLY A 8 -9.87 3.82 1.39
N GLY A 9 -9.04 2.81 1.14
CA GLY A 9 -7.69 2.71 1.70
C GLY A 9 -6.77 3.86 1.29
N ASN A 10 -6.79 4.24 0.01
CA ASN A 10 -5.87 5.23 -0.55
C ASN A 10 -6.50 6.60 -0.84
N GLN A 11 -7.81 6.78 -0.71
CA GLN A 11 -8.47 8.07 -0.96
C GLN A 11 -7.93 9.22 -0.10
N PHE A 12 -7.31 8.91 1.04
CA PHE A 12 -6.75 9.90 1.97
C PHE A 12 -5.45 10.53 1.45
N SER A 13 -4.69 9.85 0.60
CA SER A 13 -3.35 10.29 0.19
C SER A 13 -3.29 11.70 -0.41
N PRO A 14 -4.12 12.09 -1.40
CA PRO A 14 -4.10 13.44 -1.94
C PRO A 14 -4.68 14.49 -0.95
N LEU A 15 -5.47 14.04 0.03
CA LEU A 15 -6.06 14.93 1.03
C LEU A 15 -5.07 15.39 2.10
N LEU A 16 -3.87 14.78 2.20
CA LEU A 16 -2.80 15.24 3.11
C LEU A 16 -2.47 16.72 2.89
N LEU A 17 -2.27 17.10 1.63
CA LEU A 17 -2.00 18.52 1.29
C LEU A 17 -3.21 19.42 1.54
N LEU A 18 -4.42 18.94 1.30
CA LEU A 18 -5.65 19.67 1.61
C LEU A 18 -5.76 20.01 3.10
N TYR A 19 -5.55 19.00 3.98
CA TYR A 19 -5.58 19.21 5.43
C TYR A 19 -4.47 20.16 5.90
N ARG A 20 -3.27 20.04 5.32
CA ARG A 20 -2.18 20.96 5.60
C ARG A 20 -2.52 22.39 5.23
N GLN A 21 -3.09 22.61 4.05
CA GLN A 21 -3.41 23.94 3.53
C GLN A 21 -4.61 24.59 4.22
N ARG A 22 -5.67 23.81 4.51
CA ARG A 22 -6.92 24.35 5.07
C ARG A 22 -6.93 24.44 6.58
N GLU A 23 -6.41 23.41 7.26
CA GLU A 23 -6.47 23.31 8.71
C GLU A 23 -5.18 23.79 9.39
N GLY A 24 -4.16 24.14 8.59
CA GLY A 24 -2.87 24.61 9.11
C GLY A 24 -2.06 23.53 9.82
N TYR A 25 -2.33 22.25 9.58
CA TYR A 25 -1.57 21.15 10.19
C TYR A 25 -0.13 21.15 9.71
N SER A 26 0.81 20.81 10.62
CA SER A 26 2.21 20.65 10.26
C SER A 26 2.42 19.45 9.33
N GLN A 27 3.54 19.44 8.58
CA GLN A 27 3.90 18.30 7.73
C GLN A 27 3.98 17.02 8.55
N VAL A 28 4.65 17.04 9.71
CA VAL A 28 4.74 15.88 10.61
C VAL A 28 3.36 15.37 11.04
N ALA A 29 2.43 16.28 11.35
CA ALA A 29 1.08 15.88 11.77
C ALA A 29 0.32 15.14 10.66
N VAL A 30 0.35 15.65 9.42
CA VAL A 30 -0.35 14.98 8.30
C VAL A 30 0.33 13.67 7.93
N ASP A 31 1.65 13.58 8.02
CA ASP A 31 2.38 12.33 7.77
C ASP A 31 2.13 11.30 8.88
N LEU A 32 1.98 11.72 10.14
CA LEU A 32 1.52 10.85 11.22
C LEU A 32 0.10 10.33 10.98
N LEU A 33 -0.81 11.15 10.45
CA LEU A 33 -2.13 10.67 10.03
C LEU A 33 -2.04 9.64 8.90
N PHE A 34 -1.12 9.84 7.96
CA PHE A 34 -0.86 8.87 6.92
C PHE A 34 -0.36 7.55 7.51
N ALA A 35 0.59 7.61 8.46
CA ALA A 35 1.15 6.45 9.15
C ALA A 35 0.16 5.78 10.13
N ALA A 36 -0.82 6.49 10.71
CA ALA A 36 -1.82 5.93 11.61
C ALA A 36 -2.61 4.76 11.00
N TYR A 37 -2.72 4.73 9.68
CA TYR A 37 -3.28 3.62 8.93
C TYR A 37 -2.55 2.28 9.17
N ILE A 38 -1.24 2.31 9.41
CA ILE A 38 -0.40 1.14 9.68
C ILE A 38 -0.84 0.44 10.96
N VAL A 39 -1.22 1.22 11.99
CA VAL A 39 -1.66 0.70 13.28
C VAL A 39 -2.93 -0.15 13.18
N GLY A 40 -3.77 0.14 12.20
CA GLY A 40 -4.97 -0.66 11.94
C GLY A 40 -4.73 -1.84 11.01
N ILE A 41 -3.91 -1.65 9.96
CA ILE A 41 -3.76 -2.66 8.91
C ILE A 41 -2.87 -3.83 9.35
N ILE A 42 -1.80 -3.60 10.10
CA ILE A 42 -0.89 -4.66 10.55
C ILE A 42 -1.61 -5.69 11.44
N PRO A 43 -2.31 -5.30 12.54
CA PRO A 43 -3.11 -6.26 13.28
C PRO A 43 -4.19 -6.93 12.44
N GLY A 44 -4.80 -6.17 11.51
CA GLY A 44 -5.78 -6.69 10.58
C GLY A 44 -5.25 -7.84 9.73
N PHE A 45 -4.02 -7.77 9.20
CA PHE A 45 -3.41 -8.86 8.45
C PHE A 45 -3.24 -10.14 9.27
N LEU A 46 -2.88 -10.01 10.54
CA LEU A 46 -2.68 -11.14 11.44
C LEU A 46 -3.99 -11.79 11.90
N ILE A 47 -5.06 -10.99 12.00
CA ILE A 47 -6.33 -11.40 12.63
C ILE A 47 -7.39 -11.81 11.60
N CYS A 48 -7.49 -11.11 10.45
CA CYS A 48 -8.58 -11.34 9.48
C CYS A 48 -8.58 -12.76 8.88
N GLY A 49 -7.40 -13.35 8.63
CA GLY A 49 -7.28 -14.72 8.13
C GLY A 49 -7.89 -15.74 9.11
N PRO A 50 -7.36 -15.85 10.33
CA PRO A 50 -7.92 -16.71 11.38
C PRO A 50 -9.41 -16.49 11.67
N LEU A 51 -9.87 -15.23 11.73
CA LEU A 51 -11.29 -14.92 11.90
C LEU A 51 -12.13 -15.44 10.73
N SER A 52 -11.62 -15.32 9.50
CA SER A 52 -12.29 -15.81 8.30
C SER A 52 -12.36 -17.34 8.25
N ASP A 53 -11.35 -18.02 8.78
CA ASP A 53 -11.39 -19.49 8.92
C ASP A 53 -12.37 -19.94 10.02
N ARG A 54 -12.55 -19.11 11.07
CA ARG A 54 -13.49 -19.37 12.16
C ARG A 54 -14.95 -19.09 11.78
N PHE A 55 -15.22 -17.95 11.14
CA PHE A 55 -16.58 -17.43 10.95
C PHE A 55 -17.07 -17.50 9.50
N GLY A 56 -16.19 -17.80 8.55
CA GLY A 56 -16.47 -17.73 7.12
C GLY A 56 -15.97 -16.43 6.47
N ARG A 57 -15.94 -16.43 5.14
CA ARG A 57 -15.44 -15.29 4.34
C ARG A 57 -16.38 -14.08 4.40
N LYS A 58 -17.68 -14.33 4.21
CA LYS A 58 -18.70 -13.28 4.14
C LYS A 58 -18.81 -12.45 5.42
N PRO A 59 -18.95 -13.04 6.64
CA PRO A 59 -19.07 -12.25 7.86
C PRO A 59 -17.88 -11.34 8.12
N VAL A 60 -16.66 -11.83 7.89
CA VAL A 60 -15.44 -11.05 8.14
C VAL A 60 -15.30 -9.91 7.11
N LEU A 61 -15.65 -10.14 5.84
CA LEU A 61 -15.63 -9.08 4.84
C LEU A 61 -16.75 -8.06 5.04
N LEU A 62 -17.93 -8.46 5.56
CA LEU A 62 -18.98 -7.53 5.99
C LEU A 62 -18.54 -6.69 7.19
N ALA A 63 -17.86 -7.28 8.18
CA ALA A 63 -17.26 -6.53 9.28
C ALA A 63 -16.23 -5.51 8.75
N GLY A 64 -15.39 -5.90 7.78
CA GLY A 64 -14.49 -4.99 7.06
C GLY A 64 -15.23 -3.85 6.38
N ALA A 65 -16.41 -4.12 5.78
CA ALA A 65 -17.24 -3.08 5.17
C ALA A 65 -17.80 -2.10 6.21
N VAL A 66 -18.29 -2.58 7.34
CA VAL A 66 -18.73 -1.73 8.46
C VAL A 66 -17.59 -0.85 8.95
N LEU A 67 -16.39 -1.41 9.15
CA LEU A 67 -15.20 -0.63 9.51
C LEU A 67 -14.88 0.42 8.43
N GLY A 68 -14.97 0.09 7.14
CA GLY A 68 -14.76 1.04 6.06
C GLY A 68 -15.74 2.21 6.07
N ILE A 69 -17.02 1.94 6.32
CA ILE A 69 -18.06 2.96 6.46
C ILE A 69 -17.79 3.84 7.68
N VAL A 70 -17.55 3.23 8.84
CA VAL A 70 -17.24 3.96 10.09
C VAL A 70 -15.98 4.80 9.94
N GLY A 71 -14.90 4.23 9.38
CA GLY A 71 -13.65 4.95 9.14
C GLY A 71 -13.86 6.18 8.25
N SER A 72 -14.61 6.02 7.14
CA SER A 72 -14.91 7.15 6.25
C SER A 72 -15.85 8.17 6.88
N ALA A 73 -16.85 7.75 7.64
CA ALA A 73 -17.71 8.68 8.38
C ALA A 73 -16.92 9.52 9.39
N VAL A 74 -16.03 8.88 10.16
CA VAL A 74 -15.16 9.55 11.13
C VAL A 74 -14.20 10.53 10.42
N LEU A 75 -13.60 10.14 9.29
CA LEU A 75 -12.73 11.02 8.49
C LEU A 75 -13.49 12.22 7.92
N GLY A 76 -14.69 12.00 7.38
CA GLY A 76 -15.51 13.07 6.80
C GLY A 76 -16.05 14.07 7.83
N LEU A 77 -16.27 13.63 9.08
CA LEU A 77 -16.73 14.47 10.18
C LEU A 77 -15.56 15.09 10.98
N GLY A 78 -14.38 14.47 10.92
CA GLY A 78 -13.24 14.80 11.76
C GLY A 78 -12.22 15.75 11.13
N ALA A 79 -12.53 16.44 10.03
CA ALA A 79 -11.55 17.26 9.28
C ALA A 79 -10.74 18.23 10.14
N THR A 80 -11.35 18.84 11.15
CA THR A 80 -10.74 19.82 12.07
C THR A 80 -10.14 19.20 13.33
N SER A 81 -10.10 17.86 13.43
CA SER A 81 -9.66 17.14 14.64
C SER A 81 -8.62 16.05 14.29
N LEU A 82 -7.36 16.30 14.59
CA LEU A 82 -6.28 15.32 14.40
C LEU A 82 -6.57 13.96 15.05
N PRO A 83 -7.08 13.88 16.31
CA PRO A 83 -7.43 12.61 16.92
C PRO A 83 -8.52 11.83 16.14
N LEU A 84 -9.55 12.52 15.66
CA LEU A 84 -10.61 11.85 14.87
C LEU A 84 -10.08 11.38 13.52
N LEU A 85 -9.25 12.17 12.85
CA LEU A 85 -8.59 11.76 11.61
C LEU A 85 -7.70 10.53 11.87
N ALA A 86 -6.93 10.50 12.96
CA ALA A 86 -6.09 9.35 13.32
C ALA A 86 -6.94 8.09 13.58
N VAL A 87 -8.03 8.19 14.35
CA VAL A 87 -8.97 7.07 14.57
C VAL A 87 -9.57 6.60 13.25
N GLY A 88 -10.04 7.52 12.39
CA GLY A 88 -10.57 7.17 11.09
C GLY A 88 -9.55 6.44 10.20
N ARG A 89 -8.28 6.84 10.23
CA ARG A 89 -7.17 6.18 9.52
C ARG A 89 -6.91 4.77 10.05
N LEU A 90 -6.86 4.59 11.37
CA LEU A 90 -6.70 3.29 12.01
C LEU A 90 -7.82 2.32 11.60
N VAL A 91 -9.08 2.77 11.70
CA VAL A 91 -10.26 1.97 11.34
C VAL A 91 -10.26 1.63 9.84
N SER A 92 -9.87 2.59 8.98
CA SER A 92 -9.72 2.34 7.55
C SER A 92 -8.64 1.30 7.25
N GLY A 93 -7.52 1.29 8.00
CA GLY A 93 -6.48 0.28 7.88
C GLY A 93 -7.01 -1.14 8.15
N ALA A 94 -7.74 -1.32 9.24
CA ALA A 94 -8.35 -2.61 9.59
C ALA A 94 -9.36 -3.08 8.51
N SER A 95 -10.13 -2.16 7.93
CA SER A 95 -11.05 -2.44 6.82
C SER A 95 -10.32 -2.97 5.58
N VAL A 96 -9.23 -2.32 5.19
CA VAL A 96 -8.45 -2.73 4.01
C VAL A 96 -7.73 -4.06 4.22
N ALA A 97 -7.29 -4.36 5.45
CA ALA A 97 -6.72 -5.66 5.76
C ALA A 97 -7.72 -6.79 5.48
N ALA A 98 -9.00 -6.62 5.83
CA ALA A 98 -10.05 -7.60 5.50
C ALA A 98 -10.21 -7.78 3.98
N ALA A 99 -10.14 -6.70 3.19
CA ALA A 99 -10.19 -6.78 1.73
C ALA A 99 -9.00 -7.54 1.14
N MET A 100 -7.78 -7.24 1.62
CA MET A 100 -6.56 -7.83 1.09
C MET A 100 -6.42 -9.31 1.46
N VAL A 101 -6.74 -9.68 2.69
CA VAL A 101 -6.60 -11.07 3.17
C VAL A 101 -7.81 -11.91 2.78
N VAL A 102 -8.99 -11.52 3.24
CA VAL A 102 -10.21 -12.33 3.09
C VAL A 102 -10.81 -12.16 1.71
N GLY A 103 -10.89 -10.92 1.23
CA GLY A 103 -11.48 -10.63 -0.06
C GLY A 103 -10.72 -11.25 -1.22
N SER A 104 -9.39 -11.20 -1.20
CA SER A 104 -8.54 -11.82 -2.24
C SER A 104 -8.66 -13.35 -2.25
N SER A 105 -8.68 -13.97 -1.07
CA SER A 105 -8.87 -15.43 -0.92
C SER A 105 -10.25 -15.84 -1.40
N TRP A 106 -11.29 -15.10 -1.04
CA TRP A 106 -12.66 -15.41 -1.44
C TRP A 106 -12.90 -15.26 -2.95
N ILE A 107 -12.33 -14.21 -3.59
CA ILE A 107 -12.36 -14.09 -5.06
C ILE A 107 -11.70 -15.29 -5.73
N LYS A 108 -10.59 -15.78 -5.18
CA LYS A 108 -9.91 -16.99 -5.68
C LYS A 108 -10.82 -18.21 -5.59
N GLU A 109 -11.39 -18.47 -4.42
CA GLU A 109 -12.31 -19.60 -4.17
C GLU A 109 -13.57 -19.54 -5.08
N LEU A 110 -14.17 -18.37 -5.24
CA LEU A 110 -15.32 -18.15 -6.12
C LEU A 110 -14.98 -18.30 -7.63
N SER A 111 -13.71 -18.31 -7.97
CA SER A 111 -13.23 -18.40 -9.35
C SER A 111 -12.57 -19.74 -9.68
N GLU A 112 -12.53 -20.71 -8.76
CA GLU A 112 -11.86 -22.01 -8.95
C GLU A 112 -12.39 -22.81 -10.15
N ALA A 113 -13.69 -22.70 -10.45
CA ALA A 113 -14.29 -23.37 -11.61
C ALA A 113 -13.93 -22.73 -12.96
N MET A 114 -13.19 -21.62 -12.98
CA MET A 114 -12.83 -20.91 -14.21
C MET A 114 -11.47 -21.33 -14.73
N PRO A 115 -11.30 -21.48 -16.05
CA PRO A 115 -10.04 -21.90 -16.63
C PRO A 115 -8.96 -20.81 -16.51
N GLY A 116 -7.71 -21.23 -16.30
CA GLY A 116 -6.53 -20.36 -16.35
C GLY A 116 -6.40 -19.39 -15.16
N PRO A 117 -5.64 -18.30 -15.30
CA PRO A 117 -5.28 -17.39 -14.21
C PRO A 117 -6.38 -16.36 -13.87
N VAL A 118 -7.66 -16.66 -14.16
CA VAL A 118 -8.79 -15.74 -14.00
C VAL A 118 -8.96 -15.27 -12.56
N ALA A 119 -8.79 -16.18 -11.60
CA ALA A 119 -8.94 -15.88 -10.17
C ALA A 119 -7.93 -14.81 -9.69
N ALA A 120 -6.65 -15.02 -10.00
CA ALA A 120 -5.58 -14.09 -9.63
C ALA A 120 -5.77 -12.73 -10.31
N ARG A 121 -6.14 -12.73 -11.61
CA ARG A 121 -6.41 -11.51 -12.37
C ARG A 121 -7.57 -10.71 -11.78
N ARG A 122 -8.67 -11.37 -11.38
CA ARG A 122 -9.82 -10.71 -10.76
C ARG A 122 -9.46 -10.05 -9.44
N ALA A 123 -8.75 -10.76 -8.55
CA ALA A 123 -8.32 -10.23 -7.28
C ALA A 123 -7.39 -9.01 -7.46
N SER A 124 -6.38 -9.15 -8.33
CA SER A 124 -5.43 -8.08 -8.62
C SER A 124 -6.11 -6.86 -9.22
N LEU A 125 -6.93 -7.02 -10.28
CA LEU A 125 -7.62 -5.91 -10.92
C LEU A 125 -8.57 -5.18 -9.96
N THR A 126 -9.28 -5.92 -9.11
CA THR A 126 -10.22 -5.33 -8.14
C THR A 126 -9.51 -4.46 -7.11
N LEU A 127 -8.39 -4.96 -6.54
CA LEU A 127 -7.57 -4.20 -5.60
C LEU A 127 -6.91 -3.00 -6.26
N THR A 128 -6.28 -3.22 -7.42
CA THR A 128 -5.56 -2.16 -8.14
C THR A 128 -6.48 -1.04 -8.60
N ALA A 129 -7.66 -1.39 -9.14
CA ALA A 129 -8.65 -0.40 -9.54
C ALA A 129 -9.14 0.41 -8.34
N GLY A 130 -9.39 -0.25 -7.19
CA GLY A 130 -9.77 0.43 -5.96
C GLY A 130 -8.67 1.39 -5.49
N PHE A 131 -7.44 0.88 -5.32
CA PHE A 131 -6.31 1.69 -4.86
C PHE A 131 -5.98 2.86 -5.80
N GLY A 132 -6.17 2.72 -7.10
CA GLY A 132 -5.92 3.79 -8.07
C GLY A 132 -7.05 4.80 -8.18
N LEU A 133 -8.32 4.34 -8.23
CA LEU A 133 -9.48 5.24 -8.38
C LEU A 133 -9.80 6.00 -7.08
N GLY A 134 -9.50 5.43 -5.91
CA GLY A 134 -9.69 6.11 -4.63
C GLY A 134 -9.01 7.48 -4.58
N PRO A 135 -7.68 7.56 -4.71
CA PRO A 135 -6.97 8.83 -4.72
C PRO A 135 -7.30 9.68 -5.95
N ALA A 136 -7.55 9.10 -7.13
CA ALA A 136 -7.92 9.86 -8.32
C ALA A 136 -9.19 10.68 -8.10
N VAL A 137 -10.27 10.04 -7.61
CA VAL A 137 -11.54 10.69 -7.36
C VAL A 137 -11.45 11.64 -6.17
N ALA A 138 -10.82 11.21 -5.07
CA ALA A 138 -10.68 12.03 -3.88
C ALA A 138 -9.86 13.31 -4.16
N GLY A 139 -8.76 13.18 -4.92
CA GLY A 139 -7.92 14.31 -5.30
C GLY A 139 -8.60 15.26 -6.29
N ALA A 140 -9.34 14.74 -7.26
CA ALA A 140 -10.12 15.57 -8.17
C ALA A 140 -11.18 16.40 -7.42
N ILE A 141 -11.88 15.78 -6.47
CA ILE A 141 -12.84 16.49 -5.61
C ILE A 141 -12.11 17.50 -4.69
N ALA A 142 -10.98 17.11 -4.14
CA ALA A 142 -10.20 17.98 -3.27
C ALA A 142 -9.69 19.23 -4.01
N GLN A 143 -9.35 19.11 -5.29
CA GLN A 143 -8.86 20.21 -6.11
C GLN A 143 -9.98 21.08 -6.65
N TRP A 144 -11.05 20.49 -7.19
CA TRP A 144 -12.07 21.22 -7.97
C TRP A 144 -13.50 21.04 -7.47
N GLY A 145 -13.75 20.09 -6.59
CA GLY A 145 -15.10 19.72 -6.18
C GLY A 145 -15.62 20.49 -4.96
N PRO A 146 -16.92 20.38 -4.68
CA PRO A 146 -17.53 20.90 -3.47
C PRO A 146 -17.21 20.02 -2.26
N ALA A 147 -17.25 20.61 -1.05
CA ALA A 147 -17.07 19.90 0.22
C ALA A 147 -15.90 18.87 0.23
N PRO A 148 -14.68 19.29 -0.14
CA PRO A 148 -13.56 18.40 -0.44
C PRO A 148 -13.08 17.55 0.75
N THR A 149 -13.40 17.94 1.98
CA THR A 149 -13.11 17.15 3.19
C THR A 149 -14.22 16.16 3.56
N ARG A 150 -15.37 16.17 2.87
CA ARG A 150 -16.54 15.32 3.18
C ARG A 150 -16.96 14.46 2.00
N LEU A 151 -17.06 15.05 0.81
CA LEU A 151 -17.60 14.38 -0.37
C LEU A 151 -16.83 13.11 -0.77
N PRO A 152 -15.48 13.05 -0.75
CA PRO A 152 -14.76 11.83 -1.05
C PRO A 152 -15.16 10.67 -0.13
N TYR A 153 -15.31 10.94 1.16
CA TYR A 153 -15.70 9.93 2.15
C TYR A 153 -17.17 9.52 2.01
N ALA A 154 -18.07 10.46 1.69
CA ALA A 154 -19.47 10.14 1.44
C ALA A 154 -19.63 9.22 0.22
N ILE A 155 -18.88 9.46 -0.85
CA ILE A 155 -18.83 8.57 -2.02
C ILE A 155 -18.38 7.17 -1.62
N HIS A 156 -17.32 7.05 -0.82
CA HIS A 156 -16.85 5.75 -0.34
C HIS A 156 -17.90 5.03 0.53
N VAL A 157 -18.59 5.75 1.42
CA VAL A 157 -19.66 5.18 2.23
C VAL A 157 -20.78 4.61 1.33
N VAL A 158 -21.27 5.40 0.37
CA VAL A 158 -22.32 4.95 -0.57
C VAL A 158 -21.84 3.76 -1.39
N LEU A 159 -20.63 3.82 -1.94
CA LEU A 159 -20.03 2.73 -2.71
C LEU A 159 -19.94 1.44 -1.87
N THR A 160 -19.51 1.56 -0.61
CA THR A 160 -19.36 0.40 0.29
C THR A 160 -20.71 -0.18 0.67
N LEU A 161 -21.74 0.66 0.91
CA LEU A 161 -23.11 0.20 1.15
C LEU A 161 -23.67 -0.56 -0.06
N LEU A 162 -23.55 -0.01 -1.27
CA LEU A 162 -24.00 -0.67 -2.50
C LEU A 162 -23.30 -2.01 -2.72
N CYS A 163 -21.98 -2.03 -2.57
CA CYS A 163 -21.19 -3.27 -2.64
C CYS A 163 -21.56 -4.25 -1.52
N GLY A 164 -21.96 -3.76 -0.33
CA GLY A 164 -22.42 -4.56 0.79
C GLY A 164 -23.71 -5.31 0.48
N VAL A 165 -24.68 -4.61 -0.11
CA VAL A 165 -25.95 -5.23 -0.56
C VAL A 165 -25.68 -6.35 -1.57
N VAL A 166 -24.82 -6.10 -2.57
CA VAL A 166 -24.42 -7.13 -3.54
C VAL A 166 -23.67 -8.29 -2.85
N LEU A 167 -22.84 -8.00 -1.85
CA LEU A 167 -22.10 -9.03 -1.12
C LEU A 167 -23.03 -10.01 -0.38
N LEU A 168 -24.20 -9.57 0.08
CA LEU A 168 -25.17 -10.44 0.76
C LEU A 168 -25.63 -11.59 -0.14
N THR A 169 -25.67 -11.40 -1.46
CA THR A 169 -26.06 -12.43 -2.45
C THR A 169 -24.92 -13.41 -2.77
N ALA A 170 -23.67 -13.09 -2.42
CA ALA A 170 -22.52 -13.95 -2.73
C ALA A 170 -22.60 -15.25 -1.92
N ARG A 171 -22.17 -16.37 -2.55
CA ARG A 171 -22.13 -17.69 -1.89
C ARG A 171 -20.96 -17.73 -0.90
N GLU A 172 -21.23 -18.18 0.34
CA GLU A 172 -20.15 -18.51 1.28
C GLU A 172 -19.39 -19.75 0.81
N THR A 173 -18.07 -19.69 0.82
CA THR A 173 -17.20 -20.77 0.34
C THR A 173 -16.52 -21.51 1.48
N ARG A 174 -16.50 -20.92 2.69
CA ARG A 174 -15.81 -21.49 3.85
C ARG A 174 -16.79 -21.87 4.94
N SER A 175 -16.82 -23.14 5.33
CA SER A 175 -17.54 -23.57 6.53
C SER A 175 -16.80 -23.09 7.80
N PRO A 176 -17.53 -22.68 8.86
CA PRO A 176 -16.93 -22.32 10.14
C PRO A 176 -16.07 -23.44 10.71
N GLY A 177 -14.87 -23.10 11.19
CA GLY A 177 -13.89 -24.01 11.73
C GLY A 177 -13.29 -23.54 13.06
N PRO A 178 -12.32 -24.26 13.63
CA PRO A 178 -11.60 -23.83 14.81
C PRO A 178 -10.76 -22.56 14.55
N LEU A 179 -10.65 -21.70 15.56
CA LEU A 179 -9.76 -20.53 15.50
C LEU A 179 -8.31 -20.98 15.71
N HIS A 180 -7.49 -20.82 14.68
CA HIS A 180 -6.06 -21.09 14.77
C HIS A 180 -5.28 -19.80 14.52
N LEU A 181 -4.87 -19.13 15.60
CA LEU A 181 -3.87 -18.05 15.54
C LEU A 181 -2.50 -18.71 15.43
N ARG A 182 -1.98 -18.84 14.20
CA ARG A 182 -0.63 -19.35 13.98
C ARG A 182 0.31 -18.18 13.73
N LEU A 183 1.22 -17.96 14.66
CA LEU A 183 2.42 -17.16 14.38
C LEU A 183 3.46 -18.08 13.70
N PRO A 184 4.32 -17.54 12.81
CA PRO A 184 5.39 -18.35 12.21
C PRO A 184 6.26 -18.93 13.31
N GLY A 185 6.42 -20.25 13.34
CA GLY A 185 7.16 -20.94 14.40
C GLY A 185 8.66 -20.68 14.32
N ARG A 186 9.22 -20.61 13.11
CA ARG A 186 10.63 -20.32 12.85
C ARG A 186 10.77 -19.51 11.57
N VAL A 187 11.14 -18.24 11.69
CA VAL A 187 11.45 -17.41 10.52
C VAL A 187 12.76 -17.93 9.90
N ARG A 188 12.71 -18.40 8.65
CA ARG A 188 13.86 -18.97 7.97
C ARG A 188 14.89 -17.88 7.62
N GLY A 189 16.20 -18.27 7.55
CA GLY A 189 17.27 -17.36 7.17
C GLY A 189 17.01 -16.64 5.83
N SER A 190 16.44 -17.34 4.85
CA SER A 190 16.06 -16.79 3.56
C SER A 190 14.98 -15.68 3.67
N PHE A 191 14.03 -15.80 4.60
CA PHE A 191 13.06 -14.72 4.85
C PHE A 191 13.74 -13.48 5.43
N LEU A 192 14.62 -13.67 6.42
CA LEU A 192 15.33 -12.56 7.07
C LEU A 192 16.36 -11.91 6.15
N GLY A 193 17.03 -12.70 5.31
CA GLY A 193 18.13 -12.22 4.46
C GLY A 193 17.68 -11.68 3.10
N VAL A 194 16.53 -12.11 2.59
CA VAL A 194 16.06 -11.74 1.24
C VAL A 194 14.76 -10.97 1.29
N VAL A 195 13.72 -11.51 1.96
CA VAL A 195 12.38 -10.92 1.92
C VAL A 195 12.29 -9.67 2.80
N LEU A 196 12.74 -9.79 4.05
CA LEU A 196 12.58 -8.71 5.05
C LEU A 196 13.33 -7.42 4.69
N PRO A 197 14.59 -7.45 4.17
CA PRO A 197 15.27 -6.23 3.76
C PRO A 197 14.61 -5.51 2.58
N ALA A 198 13.91 -6.25 1.71
CA ALA A 198 13.23 -5.70 0.54
C ALA A 198 11.81 -5.20 0.85
N ALA A 199 11.13 -5.77 1.84
CA ALA A 199 9.73 -5.51 2.11
C ALA A 199 9.39 -4.02 2.34
N PRO A 200 10.11 -3.23 3.16
CA PRO A 200 9.77 -1.82 3.39
C PRO A 200 9.80 -0.96 2.13
N TRP A 201 10.59 -1.33 1.12
CA TRP A 201 10.71 -0.58 -0.13
C TRP A 201 9.47 -0.68 -1.01
N VAL A 202 8.60 -1.67 -0.79
CA VAL A 202 7.32 -1.80 -1.49
C VAL A 202 6.51 -0.52 -1.30
N PHE A 203 6.06 -0.22 -0.08
CA PHE A 203 5.29 1.00 0.17
C PHE A 203 6.16 2.22 0.48
N GLY A 204 7.46 2.02 0.72
CA GLY A 204 8.43 3.11 0.77
C GLY A 204 8.51 3.87 -0.56
N CYS A 205 8.65 3.16 -1.68
CA CYS A 205 8.62 3.77 -3.01
C CYS A 205 7.29 4.49 -3.27
N ALA A 206 6.17 3.86 -2.95
CA ALA A 206 4.86 4.45 -3.12
C ALA A 206 4.71 5.74 -2.30
N SER A 207 5.08 5.71 -1.00
CA SER A 207 4.97 6.86 -0.12
C SER A 207 5.89 8.02 -0.55
N VAL A 208 7.11 7.74 -1.03
CA VAL A 208 7.98 8.77 -1.59
C VAL A 208 7.35 9.38 -2.85
N ALA A 209 6.76 8.55 -3.73
CA ALA A 209 6.18 9.04 -4.97
C ALA A 209 5.02 10.03 -4.72
N PHE A 210 4.06 9.70 -3.86
CA PHE A 210 2.82 10.48 -3.76
C PHE A 210 2.60 11.24 -2.44
N ALA A 211 3.47 11.06 -1.44
CA ALA A 211 3.42 11.87 -0.22
C ALA A 211 4.64 12.80 -0.13
N VAL A 212 5.87 12.29 -0.28
CA VAL A 212 7.09 13.09 -0.13
C VAL A 212 7.32 14.01 -1.33
N THR A 213 7.32 13.47 -2.55
CA THR A 213 7.65 14.25 -3.77
C THR A 213 6.73 15.47 -3.96
N PRO A 214 5.39 15.38 -3.85
CA PRO A 214 4.56 16.58 -3.95
C PRO A 214 4.73 17.55 -2.77
N ALA A 215 5.02 17.05 -1.57
CA ALA A 215 5.24 17.91 -0.40
C ALA A 215 6.49 18.79 -0.56
N VAL A 216 7.56 18.22 -1.12
CA VAL A 216 8.81 18.96 -1.42
C VAL A 216 8.60 20.05 -2.48
N LEU A 217 7.69 19.83 -3.42
CA LEU A 217 7.41 20.74 -4.54
C LEU A 217 6.27 21.73 -4.26
N VAL A 218 5.64 21.69 -3.08
CA VAL A 218 4.42 22.47 -2.80
C VAL A 218 4.57 23.96 -3.08
N ALA A 219 5.75 24.54 -2.78
CA ALA A 219 6.04 25.94 -3.03
C ALA A 219 6.09 26.32 -4.52
N ARG A 220 6.43 25.36 -5.39
CA ARG A 220 6.46 25.54 -6.85
C ARG A 220 5.11 25.30 -7.51
N LEU A 221 4.26 24.50 -6.87
CA LEU A 221 2.97 24.07 -7.42
C LEU A 221 1.82 25.01 -7.07
N GLY A 222 1.96 25.77 -5.97
CA GLY A 222 0.92 26.69 -5.55
C GLY A 222 -0.46 26.04 -5.43
N GLY A 223 -1.46 26.58 -6.14
CA GLY A 223 -2.84 26.06 -6.15
C GLY A 223 -3.03 24.67 -6.76
N ASP A 224 -2.07 24.18 -7.55
CA ASP A 224 -2.17 22.89 -8.25
C ASP A 224 -1.54 21.72 -7.48
N ALA A 225 -1.08 21.97 -6.24
CA ALA A 225 -0.36 20.96 -5.46
C ALA A 225 -1.17 19.68 -5.21
N ILE A 226 -2.48 19.79 -4.97
CA ILE A 226 -3.36 18.62 -4.74
C ILE A 226 -3.56 17.84 -6.04
N ALA A 227 -3.79 18.51 -7.17
CA ALA A 227 -3.89 17.86 -8.49
C ALA A 227 -2.59 17.12 -8.84
N TYR A 228 -1.45 17.75 -8.56
CA TYR A 228 -0.15 17.14 -8.80
C TYR A 228 0.09 15.91 -7.90
N ALA A 229 -0.19 15.99 -6.61
CA ALA A 229 -0.11 14.84 -5.70
C ALA A 229 -1.01 13.68 -6.17
N THR A 230 -2.21 14.02 -6.64
CA THR A 230 -3.15 13.06 -7.22
C THR A 230 -2.56 12.40 -8.47
N LEU A 231 -2.00 13.19 -9.37
CA LEU A 231 -1.33 12.68 -10.58
C LEU A 231 -0.21 11.71 -10.23
N LEU A 232 0.68 12.08 -9.30
CA LEU A 232 1.80 11.20 -8.90
C LEU A 232 1.30 9.91 -8.24
N ALA A 233 0.25 9.97 -7.43
CA ALA A 233 -0.36 8.78 -6.83
C ALA A 233 -0.92 7.83 -7.90
N VAL A 234 -1.68 8.37 -8.85
CA VAL A 234 -2.26 7.59 -9.95
C VAL A 234 -1.16 6.99 -10.82
N VAL A 235 -0.15 7.77 -11.21
CA VAL A 235 0.99 7.29 -12.03
C VAL A 235 1.73 6.17 -11.31
N ALA A 236 2.12 6.37 -10.04
CA ALA A 236 2.86 5.35 -9.29
C ALA A 236 2.07 4.05 -9.16
N LEU A 237 0.79 4.13 -8.83
CA LEU A 237 -0.08 2.96 -8.65
C LEU A 237 -0.36 2.25 -9.98
N LEU A 238 -0.57 2.98 -11.07
CA LEU A 238 -0.76 2.40 -12.40
C LEU A 238 0.49 1.67 -12.90
N PHE A 239 1.66 2.29 -12.80
CA PHE A 239 2.92 1.65 -13.20
C PHE A 239 3.25 0.45 -12.32
N GLY A 240 3.01 0.56 -11.00
CA GLY A 240 3.14 -0.55 -10.08
C GLY A 240 2.24 -1.73 -10.42
N ALA A 241 1.01 -1.48 -10.82
CA ALA A 241 0.10 -2.52 -11.27
C ALA A 241 0.47 -3.11 -12.63
N ALA A 242 0.83 -2.24 -13.59
CA ALA A 242 1.13 -2.64 -14.95
C ALA A 242 2.37 -3.54 -15.05
N VAL A 243 3.35 -3.39 -14.14
CA VAL A 243 4.57 -4.20 -14.14
C VAL A 243 4.38 -5.58 -13.50
N GLN A 244 3.40 -5.77 -12.62
CA GLN A 244 3.23 -7.03 -11.87
C GLN A 244 3.14 -8.28 -12.77
N PRO A 245 2.40 -8.29 -13.89
CA PRO A 245 2.36 -9.44 -14.80
C PRO A 245 3.69 -9.77 -15.48
N LEU A 246 4.64 -8.83 -15.48
CA LEU A 246 5.97 -9.01 -16.06
C LEU A 246 6.98 -9.62 -15.07
N ALA A 247 6.69 -9.61 -13.76
CA ALA A 247 7.59 -10.12 -12.73
C ALA A 247 8.07 -11.56 -12.99
N PRO A 248 7.25 -12.53 -13.41
CA PRO A 248 7.73 -13.88 -13.75
C PRO A 248 8.71 -13.89 -14.94
N ARG A 249 8.49 -13.03 -15.95
CA ARG A 249 9.40 -12.89 -17.10
C ARG A 249 10.74 -12.27 -16.69
N ILE A 250 10.70 -11.27 -15.81
CA ILE A 250 11.91 -10.67 -15.21
C ILE A 250 12.68 -11.75 -14.44
N GLY A 251 11.99 -12.57 -13.64
CA GLY A 251 12.61 -13.67 -12.92
C GLY A 251 13.29 -14.67 -13.85
N ALA A 252 12.60 -15.10 -14.90
CA ALA A 252 13.19 -16.01 -15.90
C ALA A 252 14.41 -15.42 -16.60
N ALA A 253 14.36 -14.14 -16.95
CA ALA A 253 15.47 -13.44 -17.63
C ALA A 253 16.67 -13.17 -16.72
N THR A 254 16.49 -13.11 -15.40
CA THR A 254 17.51 -12.73 -14.41
C THR A 254 17.97 -13.88 -13.51
N GLY A 255 17.63 -15.13 -13.85
CA GLY A 255 17.98 -16.29 -13.02
C GLY A 255 17.39 -16.24 -11.61
N GLY A 256 16.13 -15.79 -11.48
CA GLY A 256 15.44 -15.73 -10.18
C GLY A 256 15.70 -14.44 -9.37
N ARG A 257 16.45 -13.47 -9.92
CA ARG A 257 16.84 -12.23 -9.22
C ARG A 257 15.83 -11.08 -9.36
N GLN A 258 14.55 -11.37 -9.61
CA GLN A 258 13.52 -10.33 -9.80
C GLN A 258 13.39 -9.35 -8.63
N LEU A 259 13.65 -9.79 -7.38
CA LEU A 259 13.60 -8.91 -6.22
C LEU A 259 14.75 -7.89 -6.23
N ALA A 260 15.95 -8.31 -6.62
CA ALA A 260 17.09 -7.40 -6.81
C ALA A 260 16.83 -6.39 -7.93
N VAL A 261 16.19 -6.81 -9.03
CA VAL A 261 15.75 -5.88 -10.11
C VAL A 261 14.76 -4.85 -9.55
N GLY A 262 13.77 -5.27 -8.77
CA GLY A 262 12.82 -4.37 -8.13
C GLY A 262 13.50 -3.34 -7.22
N LEU A 263 14.46 -3.76 -6.40
CA LEU A 263 15.25 -2.86 -5.54
C LEU A 263 16.15 -1.93 -6.35
N THR A 264 16.72 -2.38 -7.47
CA THR A 264 17.52 -1.51 -8.36
C THR A 264 16.64 -0.42 -8.97
N VAL A 265 15.46 -0.76 -9.45
CA VAL A 265 14.48 0.22 -9.96
C VAL A 265 14.03 1.18 -8.85
N ALA A 266 13.78 0.67 -7.65
CA ALA A 266 13.45 1.48 -6.47
C ALA A 266 14.58 2.47 -6.16
N LEU A 267 15.84 2.01 -6.15
CA LEU A 267 17.01 2.86 -5.93
C LEU A 267 17.12 3.98 -6.96
N VAL A 268 16.94 3.67 -8.24
CA VAL A 268 16.93 4.69 -9.32
C VAL A 268 15.81 5.71 -9.09
N GLY A 269 14.62 5.25 -8.69
CA GLY A 269 13.50 6.14 -8.37
C GLY A 269 13.76 7.03 -7.16
N LEU A 270 14.42 6.51 -6.10
CA LEU A 270 14.79 7.28 -4.90
C LEU A 270 15.86 8.33 -5.21
N LEU A 271 16.87 7.99 -6.02
CA LEU A 271 17.86 8.96 -6.52
C LEU A 271 17.18 10.02 -7.38
N GLY A 272 16.22 9.63 -8.20
CA GLY A 272 15.37 10.57 -8.95
C GLY A 272 14.56 11.50 -8.06
N ALA A 273 14.00 11.00 -6.95
CA ALA A 273 13.29 11.83 -5.98
C ALA A 273 14.21 12.84 -5.27
N ALA A 274 15.46 12.44 -4.96
CA ALA A 274 16.48 13.36 -4.44
C ALA A 274 16.80 14.46 -5.47
N LEU A 275 16.92 14.11 -6.75
CA LEU A 275 17.15 15.07 -7.82
C LEU A 275 15.96 16.02 -8.00
N VAL A 276 14.72 15.54 -7.88
CA VAL A 276 13.51 16.38 -7.90
C VAL A 276 13.54 17.38 -6.74
N ALA A 277 13.93 16.93 -5.55
CA ALA A 277 14.04 17.80 -4.37
C ALA A 277 15.12 18.86 -4.53
N GLU A 278 16.26 18.53 -5.16
CA GLU A 278 17.35 19.48 -5.42
C GLU A 278 16.99 20.50 -6.51
N LEU A 279 16.50 20.01 -7.65
CA LEU A 279 16.23 20.87 -8.81
C LEU A 279 14.89 21.63 -8.71
N GLN A 280 14.00 21.21 -7.83
CA GLN A 280 12.66 21.81 -7.64
C GLN A 280 11.85 21.91 -8.94
N GLN A 281 11.97 20.89 -9.83
CA GLN A 281 11.32 20.86 -11.13
C GLN A 281 10.13 19.86 -11.13
N PRO A 282 8.87 20.35 -11.16
CA PRO A 282 7.69 19.48 -11.06
C PRO A 282 7.58 18.44 -12.18
N TRP A 283 7.99 18.75 -13.41
CA TRP A 283 7.91 17.82 -14.53
C TRP A 283 8.74 16.55 -14.35
N LEU A 284 9.81 16.60 -13.56
CA LEU A 284 10.63 15.43 -13.21
C LEU A 284 9.92 14.47 -12.24
N GLY A 285 8.99 14.95 -11.44
CA GLY A 285 8.25 14.12 -10.48
C GLY A 285 7.41 13.04 -11.15
N VAL A 286 6.86 13.31 -12.34
CA VAL A 286 6.02 12.34 -13.05
C VAL A 286 6.80 11.08 -13.49
N PRO A 287 7.92 11.18 -14.22
CA PRO A 287 8.74 10.00 -14.54
C PRO A 287 9.31 9.32 -13.28
N VAL A 288 9.68 10.09 -12.25
CA VAL A 288 10.16 9.53 -10.97
C VAL A 288 9.06 8.71 -10.30
N ALA A 289 7.81 9.20 -10.27
CA ALA A 289 6.66 8.44 -9.74
C ALA A 289 6.42 7.15 -10.54
N ALA A 290 6.58 7.16 -11.85
CA ALA A 290 6.48 5.96 -12.69
C ALA A 290 7.57 4.93 -12.36
N VAL A 291 8.82 5.38 -12.18
CA VAL A 291 9.96 4.51 -11.78
C VAL A 291 9.74 3.93 -10.38
N LEU A 292 9.39 4.78 -9.40
CA LEU A 292 9.09 4.33 -8.04
C LEU A 292 7.91 3.35 -8.01
N GLY A 293 6.85 3.63 -8.79
CA GLY A 293 5.72 2.73 -8.96
C GLY A 293 6.14 1.37 -9.54
N THR A 294 7.00 1.37 -10.55
CA THR A 294 7.56 0.14 -11.13
C THR A 294 8.35 -0.65 -10.10
N GLY A 295 9.25 0.00 -9.34
CA GLY A 295 9.99 -0.62 -8.23
C GLY A 295 9.06 -1.22 -7.18
N TYR A 296 8.05 -0.47 -6.75
CA TYR A 296 6.97 -0.93 -5.87
C TYR A 296 6.33 -2.22 -6.38
N GLY A 297 5.88 -2.22 -7.64
CA GLY A 297 5.15 -3.36 -8.20
C GLY A 297 6.01 -4.63 -8.35
N ILE A 298 7.26 -4.49 -8.80
CA ILE A 298 8.20 -5.62 -8.90
C ILE A 298 8.50 -6.17 -7.49
N CYS A 299 8.88 -5.32 -6.52
CA CYS A 299 9.19 -5.74 -5.17
C CYS A 299 8.00 -6.44 -4.50
N LEU A 300 6.77 -5.93 -4.67
CA LEU A 300 5.56 -6.51 -4.10
C LEU A 300 5.34 -7.95 -4.56
N VAL A 301 5.33 -8.17 -5.88
CA VAL A 301 5.07 -9.51 -6.44
C VAL A 301 6.23 -10.45 -6.21
N SER A 302 7.46 -9.97 -6.37
CA SER A 302 8.66 -10.80 -6.20
C SER A 302 8.84 -11.23 -4.75
N GLY A 303 8.61 -10.34 -3.79
CA GLY A 303 8.65 -10.68 -2.37
C GLY A 303 7.58 -11.67 -1.97
N LEU A 304 6.35 -11.51 -2.48
CA LEU A 304 5.27 -12.47 -2.25
C LEU A 304 5.57 -13.85 -2.87
N THR A 305 6.14 -13.88 -4.07
CA THR A 305 6.57 -15.12 -4.74
C THR A 305 7.65 -15.82 -3.91
N GLU A 306 8.60 -15.06 -3.37
CA GLU A 306 9.65 -15.62 -2.52
C GLU A 306 9.08 -16.18 -1.21
N VAL A 307 8.15 -15.48 -0.56
CA VAL A 307 7.40 -16.00 0.61
C VAL A 307 6.72 -17.32 0.27
N GLN A 308 6.03 -17.40 -0.88
CA GLN A 308 5.35 -18.64 -1.32
C GLN A 308 6.32 -19.76 -1.59
N ARG A 309 7.54 -19.47 -2.06
CA ARG A 309 8.58 -20.46 -2.33
C ARG A 309 9.17 -21.06 -1.05
N ILE A 310 9.39 -20.23 -0.03
CA ILE A 310 10.08 -20.66 1.21
C ILE A 310 9.14 -21.15 2.31
N ALA A 311 7.86 -20.76 2.26
CA ALA A 311 6.90 -21.07 3.31
C ALA A 311 6.39 -22.51 3.21
N PRO A 312 6.39 -23.30 4.30
CA PRO A 312 5.60 -24.52 4.37
C PRO A 312 4.11 -24.19 4.21
N PRO A 313 3.29 -25.11 3.67
CA PRO A 313 1.85 -24.87 3.48
C PRO A 313 1.13 -24.40 4.74
N GLU A 314 1.55 -24.92 5.92
CA GLU A 314 0.94 -24.61 7.21
C GLU A 314 1.28 -23.20 7.72
N GLU A 315 2.41 -22.64 7.28
CA GLU A 315 2.92 -21.33 7.71
C GLU A 315 2.73 -20.24 6.65
N LEU A 316 2.30 -20.58 5.44
CA LEU A 316 2.20 -19.66 4.30
C LEU A 316 1.36 -18.41 4.63
N ALA A 317 0.20 -18.60 5.25
CA ALA A 317 -0.68 -17.50 5.61
C ALA A 317 -0.01 -16.56 6.64
N ALA A 318 0.66 -17.12 7.64
CA ALA A 318 1.34 -16.35 8.67
C ALA A 318 2.55 -15.58 8.12
N LEU A 319 3.39 -16.21 7.31
CA LEU A 319 4.54 -15.55 6.67
C LEU A 319 4.10 -14.47 5.67
N THR A 320 3.00 -14.70 4.93
CA THR A 320 2.41 -13.70 4.05
C THR A 320 1.90 -12.49 4.85
N ALA A 321 1.27 -12.69 5.99
CA ALA A 321 0.81 -11.61 6.86
C ALA A 321 2.00 -10.80 7.42
N VAL A 322 3.09 -11.45 7.84
CA VAL A 322 4.32 -10.79 8.28
C VAL A 322 4.96 -10.01 7.14
N TYR A 323 5.02 -10.59 5.94
CA TYR A 323 5.53 -9.89 4.75
C TYR A 323 4.73 -8.61 4.47
N TYR A 324 3.40 -8.70 4.37
CA TYR A 324 2.58 -7.50 4.18
C TYR A 324 2.76 -6.48 5.31
N SER A 325 2.83 -6.92 6.55
CA SER A 325 3.10 -6.04 7.69
C SER A 325 4.42 -5.28 7.52
N ALA A 326 5.48 -5.98 7.10
CA ALA A 326 6.79 -5.38 6.83
C ALA A 326 6.75 -4.40 5.63
N THR A 327 5.97 -4.69 4.58
CA THR A 327 5.83 -3.75 3.44
C THR A 327 5.19 -2.43 3.86
N TYR A 328 4.21 -2.47 4.76
CA TYR A 328 3.53 -1.26 5.24
C TYR A 328 4.40 -0.37 6.14
N LEU A 329 5.51 -0.88 6.71
CA LEU A 329 6.49 -0.05 7.42
C LEU A 329 7.09 1.05 6.52
N GLY A 330 7.10 0.85 5.20
CA GLY A 330 7.51 1.87 4.24
C GLY A 330 6.68 3.17 4.28
N PHE A 331 5.45 3.12 4.78
CA PHE A 331 4.64 4.33 4.99
C PHE A 331 5.09 5.20 6.19
N LEU A 332 6.09 4.73 6.96
CA LEU A 332 6.74 5.57 7.98
C LEU A 332 7.77 6.54 7.37
N LEU A 333 8.24 6.32 6.13
CA LEU A 333 9.25 7.18 5.50
C LEU A 333 8.86 8.66 5.46
N PRO A 334 7.64 9.07 5.05
CA PRO A 334 7.25 10.48 5.07
C PRO A 334 7.38 11.10 6.47
N VAL A 335 6.91 10.40 7.52
CA VAL A 335 7.03 10.87 8.91
C VAL A 335 8.48 11.05 9.32
N LEU A 336 9.34 10.07 9.01
CA LEU A 336 10.75 10.12 9.35
C LEU A 336 11.46 11.26 8.61
N LEU A 337 11.19 11.44 7.32
CA LEU A 337 11.75 12.52 6.53
C LEU A 337 11.29 13.89 7.06
N ALA A 338 10.00 14.05 7.34
CA ALA A 338 9.47 15.29 7.89
C ALA A 338 10.02 15.60 9.29
N ALA A 339 10.22 14.59 10.14
CA ALA A 339 10.83 14.77 11.45
C ALA A 339 12.31 15.17 11.37
N LEU A 340 13.03 14.64 10.37
CA LEU A 340 14.45 14.88 10.17
C LEU A 340 14.73 16.16 9.33
N SER A 341 13.71 16.77 8.70
CA SER A 341 13.88 17.94 7.84
C SER A 341 14.44 19.19 8.58
N ALA A 342 14.32 19.23 9.91
CA ALA A 342 14.97 20.25 10.74
C ALA A 342 16.49 20.05 10.88
N LEU A 343 16.99 18.83 10.63
CA LEU A 343 18.41 18.48 10.82
C LEU A 343 19.20 18.48 9.51
N ALA A 344 18.52 18.24 8.37
CA ALA A 344 19.18 18.17 7.07
C ALA A 344 18.19 18.50 5.94
N PRO A 345 18.69 19.04 4.80
CA PRO A 345 17.84 19.33 3.65
C PRO A 345 17.28 18.05 3.02
N GLU A 346 16.07 18.15 2.47
CA GLU A 346 15.33 17.01 1.88
C GLU A 346 16.15 16.22 0.83
N PRO A 347 16.93 16.84 -0.08
CA PRO A 347 17.75 16.08 -1.03
C PRO A 347 18.72 15.13 -0.32
N LEU A 348 19.39 15.58 0.75
CA LEU A 348 20.32 14.77 1.52
C LEU A 348 19.61 13.63 2.24
N LEU A 349 18.44 13.90 2.83
CA LEU A 349 17.63 12.87 3.50
C LEU A 349 17.17 11.80 2.49
N LEU A 350 16.75 12.18 1.29
CA LEU A 350 16.40 11.25 0.22
C LEU A 350 17.60 10.45 -0.29
N LEU A 351 18.80 11.05 -0.34
CA LEU A 351 20.03 10.30 -0.64
C LEU A 351 20.36 9.28 0.45
N LEU A 352 20.13 9.58 1.72
CA LEU A 352 20.28 8.61 2.81
C LEU A 352 19.26 7.47 2.69
N VAL A 353 18.02 7.75 2.32
CA VAL A 353 17.02 6.72 2.03
C VAL A 353 17.47 5.85 0.84
N ALA A 354 18.01 6.45 -0.23
CA ALA A 354 18.56 5.73 -1.36
C ALA A 354 19.76 4.83 -0.94
N ALA A 355 20.64 5.32 -0.06
CA ALA A 355 21.75 4.53 0.48
C ALA A 355 21.26 3.34 1.31
N LEU A 356 20.21 3.49 2.11
CA LEU A 356 19.57 2.38 2.82
C LEU A 356 18.96 1.35 1.86
N CYS A 357 18.36 1.81 0.76
CA CYS A 357 17.87 0.93 -0.31
C CYS A 357 19.01 0.15 -0.97
N ALA A 358 20.11 0.81 -1.25
CA ALA A 358 21.32 0.16 -1.78
C ALA A 358 21.88 -0.89 -0.81
N GLY A 359 21.86 -0.62 0.50
CA GLY A 359 22.22 -1.60 1.54
C GLY A 359 21.30 -2.83 1.52
N SER A 360 19.98 -2.62 1.38
CA SER A 360 19.01 -3.71 1.24
C SER A 360 19.25 -4.52 -0.05
N LEU A 361 19.54 -3.86 -1.17
CA LEU A 361 19.92 -4.51 -2.43
C LEU A 361 21.16 -5.37 -2.27
N ALA A 362 22.20 -4.83 -1.63
CA ALA A 362 23.44 -5.58 -1.37
C ALA A 362 23.20 -6.80 -0.48
N ALA A 363 22.35 -6.67 0.55
CA ALA A 363 21.97 -7.78 1.42
C ALA A 363 21.23 -8.89 0.63
N VAL A 364 20.26 -8.52 -0.20
CA VAL A 364 19.53 -9.46 -1.05
C VAL A 364 20.46 -10.19 -2.02
N LEU A 365 21.35 -9.46 -2.70
CA LEU A 365 22.31 -10.06 -3.66
C LEU A 365 23.28 -11.06 -2.99
N ARG A 366 23.76 -10.75 -1.78
CA ARG A 366 24.66 -11.65 -1.03
C ARG A 366 23.94 -12.95 -0.62
N ASN A 367 22.72 -12.82 -0.10
CA ASN A 367 21.98 -13.98 0.41
C ASN A 367 21.39 -14.86 -0.70
N THR A 368 21.11 -14.31 -1.89
CA THR A 368 20.72 -15.12 -3.05
C THR A 368 21.90 -15.91 -3.62
N ALA A 369 23.10 -15.35 -3.62
CA ALA A 369 24.30 -16.05 -4.07
C ALA A 369 24.70 -17.25 -3.18
N THR A 370 24.49 -17.16 -1.87
CA THR A 370 24.77 -18.28 -0.93
C THR A 370 23.77 -19.42 -1.09
N THR A 371 22.51 -19.14 -1.43
CA THR A 371 21.48 -20.17 -1.61
C THR A 371 21.65 -20.95 -2.93
N GLU A 372 22.36 -20.41 -3.92
CA GLU A 372 22.71 -21.09 -5.17
C GLU A 372 23.97 -21.99 -5.04
N ALA A 373 24.76 -21.81 -3.96
CA ALA A 373 26.01 -22.52 -3.73
C ALA A 373 25.88 -23.74 -2.78
N ASP A 374 24.77 -23.84 -2.03
CA ASP A 374 24.40 -24.97 -1.16
C ASP A 374 23.38 -25.90 -1.88
#